data_2a15f7b01b49737080c86653866d5b6e
#
_entry.id   2a15f7b01b49737080c86653866d5b6e
#
_cell.length_a   1.000
_cell.length_b   1.000
_cell.length_c   1.000
_cell.angle_alpha   90.00
_cell.angle_beta   90.00
_cell.angle_gamma   90.00
#
_symmetry.space_group_name_H-M   'P 1'
#
loop_
_entity.id
_entity.type
_entity.pdbx_description
1 polymer ?
#
loop_
_entity_poly.entity_id
_entity_poly.type
_entity_poly.pdbx_seq_one_letter_code
_entity_poly.pdbx_strand_id
1 'polypeptide(L)'
;MSINSGLFAGVAAVAAQSTAFAVISDNIANVNTVGFKDTTTQFQALVTQSLSTSASAGGVKSITQTDPIKQGLLQGTENSTDVAIDGNGFFVTNEAPVPGIGDEYLLTRAGNFIKDENDKLVNSAGFYLQGYATDGTGAIENNATRDLLTSLETVDLSKFQRVAKESKNVELNLNLNANAIIKDAALQAPDVTNLTIFDSLGNDYLLELSWSRLSSGTSPNTYQCKPVLKSTDTTQTNAVDTTQIAVTATTTSSGNIAGPGADAGTFIVQFNPDGTPKGIGPTVGANAVDGVAGTPASVAIVFAATDIDDAAPGGFGVDRVANDISLNLTIGNFGTSSGVTQYDAPYQTSLLNQDGNGPTDLERVSFNDKGLLTAVFSDGSSRPIYKLPIATVPAPAELEALSGNAYRITADSGEAVLNFATEGGAGRVSASALENSTVDIASQFTDLIIAQRAYSAATKIITTGDELLEEITRVKR
;
A
#
# COMPACT_ATOMS: atom_id res chain seq x y z
N MET A 1 -36.68 -45.50 34.95
CA MET A 1 -35.49 -44.61 35.15
C MET A 1 -35.09 -44.75 36.63
N SER A 2 -33.84 -44.98 36.96
CA SER A 2 -33.37 -44.98 38.34
C SER A 2 -33.21 -43.49 38.82
N ILE A 3 -33.43 -43.29 40.13
CA ILE A 3 -33.25 -41.97 40.76
C ILE A 3 -31.85 -41.39 40.42
N ASN A 4 -30.81 -42.25 40.38
CA ASN A 4 -29.46 -41.88 40.01
C ASN A 4 -29.39 -41.34 38.60
N SER A 5 -30.12 -41.90 37.62
CA SER A 5 -30.09 -41.35 36.24
C SER A 5 -30.71 -39.94 36.16
N GLY A 6 -31.72 -39.68 37.00
CA GLY A 6 -32.30 -38.33 37.10
C GLY A 6 -31.32 -37.31 37.72
N LEU A 7 -30.58 -37.71 38.75
CA LEU A 7 -29.55 -36.89 39.37
C LEU A 7 -28.39 -36.59 38.41
N PHE A 8 -27.88 -37.60 37.69
CA PHE A 8 -26.85 -37.40 36.69
C PHE A 8 -27.31 -36.45 35.55
N ALA A 9 -28.56 -36.61 35.10
CA ALA A 9 -29.13 -35.69 34.11
C ALA A 9 -29.25 -34.25 34.64
N GLY A 10 -29.62 -34.10 35.93
CA GLY A 10 -29.68 -32.80 36.62
C GLY A 10 -28.30 -32.15 36.73
N VAL A 11 -27.27 -32.90 37.13
CA VAL A 11 -25.88 -32.39 37.21
C VAL A 11 -25.36 -31.99 35.82
N ALA A 12 -25.59 -32.82 34.81
CA ALA A 12 -25.22 -32.50 33.44
C ALA A 12 -25.93 -31.24 32.93
N ALA A 13 -27.20 -31.05 33.26
CA ALA A 13 -27.98 -29.87 32.92
C ALA A 13 -27.42 -28.60 33.61
N VAL A 14 -27.08 -28.69 34.92
CA VAL A 14 -26.46 -27.57 35.65
C VAL A 14 -25.13 -27.19 35.02
N ALA A 15 -24.27 -28.16 34.70
CA ALA A 15 -22.97 -27.90 34.03
C ALA A 15 -23.16 -27.24 32.66
N ALA A 16 -24.09 -27.75 31.84
CA ALA A 16 -24.37 -27.22 30.52
C ALA A 16 -24.95 -25.80 30.58
N GLN A 17 -25.85 -25.50 31.53
CA GLN A 17 -26.39 -24.15 31.71
C GLN A 17 -25.36 -23.19 32.31
N SER A 18 -24.43 -23.68 33.14
CA SER A 18 -23.31 -22.86 33.62
C SER A 18 -22.37 -22.41 32.46
N THR A 19 -22.10 -23.33 31.52
CA THR A 19 -21.34 -22.99 30.32
C THR A 19 -22.07 -21.94 29.46
N ALA A 20 -23.38 -22.13 29.25
CA ALA A 20 -24.18 -21.16 28.49
C ALA A 20 -24.18 -19.79 29.19
N PHE A 21 -24.31 -19.74 30.51
CA PHE A 21 -24.25 -18.50 31.27
C PHE A 21 -22.89 -17.79 31.12
N ALA A 22 -21.79 -18.55 31.18
CA ALA A 22 -20.45 -17.99 30.97
C ALA A 22 -20.28 -17.38 29.56
N VAL A 23 -20.72 -18.09 28.52
CA VAL A 23 -20.67 -17.63 27.13
C VAL A 23 -21.51 -16.36 26.92
N ILE A 24 -22.73 -16.32 27.44
CA ILE A 24 -23.60 -15.13 27.37
C ILE A 24 -22.96 -13.95 28.09
N SER A 25 -22.34 -14.17 29.25
CA SER A 25 -21.68 -13.13 30.03
C SER A 25 -20.45 -12.57 29.27
N ASP A 26 -19.69 -13.44 28.60
CA ASP A 26 -18.56 -13.06 27.79
C ASP A 26 -19.02 -12.28 26.55
N ASN A 27 -20.06 -12.68 25.85
CA ASN A 27 -20.66 -11.94 24.76
C ASN A 27 -21.09 -10.53 25.22
N ILE A 28 -21.78 -10.38 26.33
CA ILE A 28 -22.23 -9.10 26.89
C ILE A 28 -21.02 -8.21 27.22
N ALA A 29 -19.96 -8.78 27.81
CA ALA A 29 -18.75 -8.03 28.14
C ALA A 29 -18.06 -7.46 26.89
N ASN A 30 -18.13 -8.17 25.76
CA ASN A 30 -17.45 -7.85 24.51
C ASN A 30 -18.35 -7.14 23.48
N VAL A 31 -19.49 -6.60 23.87
CA VAL A 31 -20.42 -5.92 22.92
C VAL A 31 -19.81 -4.71 22.24
N ASN A 32 -18.90 -4.00 22.92
CA ASN A 32 -18.20 -2.82 22.37
C ASN A 32 -16.80 -3.14 21.83
N THR A 33 -16.42 -4.42 21.78
CA THR A 33 -15.10 -4.83 21.30
C THR A 33 -15.09 -4.93 19.79
N VAL A 34 -14.20 -4.21 19.13
CA VAL A 34 -14.06 -4.17 17.66
C VAL A 34 -13.76 -5.58 17.12
N GLY A 35 -14.50 -6.00 16.11
CA GLY A 35 -14.31 -7.28 15.43
C GLY A 35 -14.65 -8.52 16.26
N PHE A 36 -15.23 -8.36 17.46
CA PHE A 36 -15.66 -9.50 18.28
C PHE A 36 -16.79 -10.27 17.61
N LYS A 37 -16.71 -11.61 17.68
CA LYS A 37 -17.72 -12.53 17.16
C LYS A 37 -18.43 -13.24 18.30
N ASP A 38 -19.75 -13.16 18.31
CA ASP A 38 -20.56 -13.80 19.32
C ASP A 38 -20.40 -15.32 19.29
N THR A 39 -20.21 -15.88 20.46
CA THR A 39 -20.17 -17.32 20.66
C THR A 39 -21.54 -17.83 21.09
N THR A 40 -21.98 -18.92 20.51
CA THR A 40 -23.25 -19.55 20.84
C THR A 40 -23.02 -20.88 21.53
N THR A 41 -23.94 -21.26 22.43
CA THR A 41 -23.92 -22.57 23.11
C THR A 41 -24.98 -23.46 22.50
N GLN A 42 -24.55 -24.58 21.94
CA GLN A 42 -25.46 -25.64 21.47
C GLN A 42 -25.53 -26.78 22.50
N PHE A 43 -26.72 -27.34 22.65
CA PHE A 43 -26.96 -28.45 23.58
C PHE A 43 -27.17 -29.75 22.82
N GLN A 44 -26.40 -30.76 23.17
CA GLN A 44 -26.49 -32.10 22.59
C GLN A 44 -26.97 -33.10 23.62
N ALA A 45 -28.03 -33.85 23.30
CA ALA A 45 -28.52 -34.92 24.15
C ALA A 45 -27.53 -36.09 24.16
N LEU A 46 -27.17 -36.55 25.37
CA LEU A 46 -26.37 -37.76 25.55
C LEU A 46 -27.30 -38.95 25.76
N VAL A 47 -27.00 -40.05 25.10
CA VAL A 47 -27.72 -41.34 25.24
C VAL A 47 -26.73 -42.36 25.73
N THR A 48 -26.99 -42.95 26.93
CA THR A 48 -26.09 -43.94 27.54
C THR A 48 -26.29 -45.35 27.00
N GLN A 49 -27.51 -45.68 26.59
CA GLN A 49 -27.86 -46.94 25.90
C GLN A 49 -28.94 -46.67 24.86
N SER A 50 -28.75 -47.18 23.68
CA SER A 50 -29.77 -47.18 22.62
C SER A 50 -30.03 -48.60 22.17
N LEU A 51 -31.21 -49.12 22.56
CA LEU A 51 -31.78 -50.35 22.01
C LEU A 51 -32.95 -49.98 21.09
N SER A 52 -33.30 -50.83 20.14
CA SER A 52 -34.34 -50.52 19.15
C SER A 52 -35.73 -50.17 19.77
N THR A 53 -35.95 -50.49 21.05
CA THR A 53 -37.21 -50.24 21.75
C THR A 53 -37.08 -49.37 23.01
N SER A 54 -35.86 -49.01 23.45
CA SER A 54 -35.66 -48.15 24.62
C SER A 54 -34.36 -47.37 24.55
N ALA A 55 -34.39 -46.09 24.91
CA ALA A 55 -33.24 -45.24 25.09
C ALA A 55 -33.12 -44.78 26.54
N SER A 56 -31.95 -44.87 27.15
CA SER A 56 -31.67 -44.30 28.46
C SER A 56 -31.02 -42.93 28.29
N ALA A 57 -31.67 -41.90 28.85
CA ALA A 57 -31.16 -40.57 28.85
C ALA A 57 -29.85 -40.44 29.64
N GLY A 58 -28.79 -39.96 29.05
CA GLY A 58 -27.48 -39.73 29.65
C GLY A 58 -27.23 -38.29 30.10
N GLY A 59 -28.23 -37.43 29.94
CA GLY A 59 -28.08 -35.99 30.21
C GLY A 59 -27.84 -35.15 28.98
N VAL A 60 -27.24 -33.97 29.15
CA VAL A 60 -26.94 -32.99 28.10
C VAL A 60 -25.47 -32.58 28.17
N LYS A 61 -24.86 -32.38 27.00
CA LYS A 61 -23.52 -31.76 26.84
C LYS A 61 -23.70 -30.43 26.13
N SER A 62 -22.99 -29.41 26.58
CA SER A 62 -22.85 -28.14 25.87
C SER A 62 -21.64 -28.17 24.93
N ILE A 63 -21.79 -27.57 23.77
CA ILE A 63 -20.73 -27.30 22.81
C ILE A 63 -20.80 -25.82 22.49
N THR A 64 -19.68 -25.12 22.58
CA THR A 64 -19.57 -23.70 22.19
C THR A 64 -19.13 -23.59 20.75
N GLN A 65 -19.76 -22.72 20.01
CA GLN A 65 -19.43 -22.47 18.60
C GLN A 65 -19.39 -20.97 18.33
N THR A 66 -18.30 -20.52 17.71
CA THR A 66 -18.13 -19.15 17.21
C THR A 66 -18.20 -19.19 15.69
N ASP A 67 -18.82 -18.20 15.08
CA ASP A 67 -18.78 -17.99 13.64
C ASP A 67 -17.89 -16.78 13.30
N PRO A 68 -16.60 -17.01 12.97
CA PRO A 68 -15.64 -15.96 12.74
C PRO A 68 -15.92 -15.09 11.50
N ILE A 69 -16.70 -15.62 10.55
CA ILE A 69 -17.05 -14.89 9.30
C ILE A 69 -18.37 -14.12 9.39
N LYS A 70 -19.16 -14.31 10.47
CA LYS A 70 -20.39 -13.55 10.68
C LYS A 70 -20.10 -12.06 10.65
N GLN A 71 -20.70 -11.33 9.71
CA GLN A 71 -20.45 -9.91 9.54
C GLN A 71 -21.14 -9.08 10.63
N GLY A 72 -20.36 -8.20 11.29
CA GLY A 72 -20.88 -7.17 12.17
C GLY A 72 -21.24 -5.88 11.40
N LEU A 73 -21.88 -4.94 12.05
CA LEU A 73 -22.18 -3.64 11.46
C LEU A 73 -20.89 -2.86 11.25
N LEU A 74 -20.67 -2.35 10.04
CA LEU A 74 -19.55 -1.47 9.74
C LEU A 74 -19.91 -0.05 10.18
N GLN A 75 -19.05 0.54 10.99
CA GLN A 75 -19.18 1.91 11.49
C GLN A 75 -18.01 2.76 11.00
N GLY A 76 -18.32 3.88 10.34
CA GLY A 76 -17.30 4.85 9.92
C GLY A 76 -16.61 5.52 11.09
N THR A 77 -15.32 5.77 10.98
CA THR A 77 -14.45 6.43 11.95
C THR A 77 -13.73 7.63 11.34
N GLU A 78 -13.15 8.47 12.17
CA GLU A 78 -12.34 9.63 11.71
C GLU A 78 -10.87 9.23 11.46
N ASN A 79 -10.45 8.05 11.91
CA ASN A 79 -9.08 7.60 11.75
C ASN A 79 -8.85 7.01 10.35
N SER A 80 -7.85 7.50 9.65
CA SER A 80 -7.50 7.04 8.31
C SER A 80 -6.83 5.66 8.28
N THR A 81 -6.33 5.18 9.42
CA THR A 81 -5.70 3.86 9.59
C THR A 81 -6.67 2.77 10.03
N ASP A 82 -7.90 3.15 10.42
CA ASP A 82 -8.93 2.18 10.70
C ASP A 82 -9.43 1.54 9.41
N VAL A 83 -9.62 0.23 9.45
CA VAL A 83 -9.99 -0.56 8.27
C VAL A 83 -10.89 -1.73 8.65
N ALA A 84 -11.89 -2.01 7.84
CA ALA A 84 -12.78 -3.15 8.02
C ALA A 84 -12.87 -3.97 6.74
N ILE A 85 -13.27 -5.25 6.88
CA ILE A 85 -13.57 -6.12 5.74
C ILE A 85 -15.08 -6.22 5.60
N ASP A 86 -15.59 -5.86 4.42
CA ASP A 86 -16.98 -6.04 4.02
C ASP A 86 -17.10 -7.34 3.21
N GLY A 87 -17.58 -8.41 3.83
CA GLY A 87 -17.63 -9.76 3.27
C GLY A 87 -16.69 -10.76 3.97
N ASN A 88 -16.26 -11.78 3.23
CA ASN A 88 -15.46 -12.88 3.77
C ASN A 88 -13.96 -12.54 3.83
N GLY A 89 -13.28 -13.07 4.85
CA GLY A 89 -11.83 -13.05 5.01
C GLY A 89 -11.37 -12.34 6.28
N PHE A 90 -10.08 -12.28 6.47
CA PHE A 90 -9.41 -11.75 7.66
C PHE A 90 -8.20 -10.95 7.27
N PHE A 91 -7.82 -9.98 8.09
CA PHE A 91 -6.51 -9.36 8.05
C PHE A 91 -5.46 -10.34 8.56
N VAL A 92 -4.27 -10.28 7.98
CA VAL A 92 -3.12 -11.06 8.43
C VAL A 92 -2.29 -10.20 9.37
N THR A 93 -1.99 -10.75 10.53
CA THR A 93 -1.20 -10.09 11.57
C THR A 93 -0.14 -11.02 12.13
N ASN A 94 0.82 -10.48 12.87
CA ASN A 94 1.85 -11.24 13.57
C ASN A 94 2.09 -10.65 14.95
N GLU A 95 2.50 -11.46 15.93
CA GLU A 95 2.87 -10.97 17.26
C GLU A 95 4.22 -10.26 17.27
N ALA A 96 5.12 -10.69 16.39
CA ALA A 96 6.45 -10.09 16.29
C ALA A 96 6.43 -8.85 15.37
N PRO A 97 7.13 -7.78 15.76
CA PRO A 97 7.26 -6.59 14.92
C PRO A 97 8.07 -6.82 13.64
N VAL A 98 8.85 -7.90 13.56
CA VAL A 98 9.55 -8.38 12.37
C VAL A 98 9.40 -9.90 12.37
N PRO A 99 8.52 -10.46 11.55
CA PRO A 99 8.31 -11.90 11.48
C PRO A 99 9.61 -12.65 11.14
N GLY A 100 9.95 -13.65 11.95
CA GLY A 100 11.07 -14.55 11.72
C GLY A 100 10.62 -15.90 11.17
N ILE A 101 11.61 -16.77 10.87
CA ILE A 101 11.31 -18.15 10.45
C ILE A 101 10.72 -18.92 11.66
N GLY A 102 9.46 -19.30 11.55
CA GLY A 102 8.75 -20.05 12.59
C GLY A 102 7.75 -19.23 13.39
N ASP A 103 7.67 -17.91 13.17
CA ASP A 103 6.62 -17.10 13.76
C ASP A 103 5.26 -17.40 13.12
N GLU A 104 4.23 -17.48 13.94
CA GLU A 104 2.88 -17.78 13.47
C GLU A 104 2.17 -16.52 12.97
N TYR A 105 1.56 -16.63 11.81
CA TYR A 105 0.64 -15.61 11.32
C TYR A 105 -0.75 -15.83 11.92
N LEU A 106 -1.32 -14.75 12.42
CA LEU A 106 -2.63 -14.73 13.03
C LEU A 106 -3.62 -14.02 12.12
N LEU A 107 -4.85 -14.43 12.16
CA LEU A 107 -5.95 -13.85 11.43
C LEU A 107 -6.81 -13.00 12.36
N THR A 108 -7.25 -11.82 11.92
CA THR A 108 -8.12 -10.97 12.75
C THR A 108 -9.14 -10.21 11.90
N ARG A 109 -10.27 -9.86 12.54
CA ARG A 109 -11.25 -8.91 12.00
C ARG A 109 -11.15 -7.53 12.67
N ALA A 110 -10.32 -7.40 13.72
CA ALA A 110 -10.09 -6.14 14.40
C ALA A 110 -9.15 -5.26 13.55
N GLY A 111 -9.70 -4.23 12.92
CA GLY A 111 -8.99 -3.35 12.00
C GLY A 111 -8.64 -1.97 12.57
N ASN A 112 -8.65 -1.81 13.88
CA ASN A 112 -8.25 -0.59 14.57
C ASN A 112 -6.74 -0.49 14.71
N PHE A 113 -6.06 -0.17 13.62
CA PHE A 113 -4.59 -0.07 13.59
C PHE A 113 -4.13 1.35 13.94
N ILE A 114 -3.16 1.41 14.84
CA ILE A 114 -2.48 2.64 15.25
C ILE A 114 -0.99 2.51 15.01
N LYS A 115 -0.32 3.64 14.90
CA LYS A 115 1.14 3.69 14.76
C LYS A 115 1.80 3.51 16.13
N ASP A 116 2.76 2.59 16.23
CA ASP A 116 3.58 2.38 17.43
C ASP A 116 4.78 3.34 17.50
N GLU A 117 5.62 3.19 18.54
CA GLU A 117 6.85 4.00 18.73
C GLU A 117 7.88 3.80 17.60
N ASN A 118 7.82 2.71 16.86
CA ASN A 118 8.70 2.38 15.75
C ASN A 118 8.04 2.62 14.38
N ASP A 119 6.94 3.39 14.34
CA ASP A 119 6.19 3.69 13.13
C ASP A 119 5.56 2.47 12.42
N LYS A 120 5.29 1.38 13.15
CA LYS A 120 4.61 0.20 12.63
C LYS A 120 3.13 0.23 12.97
N LEU A 121 2.29 -0.34 12.10
CA LEU A 121 0.86 -0.45 12.36
C LEU A 121 0.56 -1.65 13.27
N VAL A 122 0.02 -1.37 14.44
CA VAL A 122 -0.33 -2.36 15.46
C VAL A 122 -1.79 -2.16 15.87
N ASN A 123 -2.51 -3.25 16.12
CA ASN A 123 -3.88 -3.18 16.64
C ASN A 123 -3.89 -3.05 18.18
N SER A 124 -5.07 -2.82 18.78
CA SER A 124 -5.23 -2.69 20.23
C SER A 124 -4.82 -3.94 21.03
N ALA A 125 -4.72 -5.10 20.39
CA ALA A 125 -4.27 -6.34 21.04
C ALA A 125 -2.73 -6.54 20.95
N GLY A 126 -2.01 -5.67 20.26
CA GLY A 126 -0.57 -5.75 20.11
C GLY A 126 -0.09 -6.53 18.88
N PHE A 127 -0.98 -6.87 17.94
CA PHE A 127 -0.62 -7.58 16.72
C PHE A 127 -0.29 -6.62 15.58
N TYR A 128 0.82 -6.86 14.90
CA TYR A 128 1.34 -6.06 13.79
C TYR A 128 0.70 -6.44 12.46
N LEU A 129 0.16 -5.45 11.75
CA LEU A 129 -0.45 -5.66 10.44
C LEU A 129 0.59 -6.10 9.42
N GLN A 130 0.25 -7.13 8.64
CA GLN A 130 1.10 -7.65 7.56
C GLN A 130 0.57 -7.24 6.20
N GLY A 131 1.48 -6.96 5.26
CA GLY A 131 1.13 -6.53 3.91
C GLY A 131 2.24 -6.81 2.91
N TYR A 132 1.94 -6.62 1.63
CA TYR A 132 2.94 -6.63 0.56
C TYR A 132 3.44 -5.22 0.32
N ALA A 133 4.75 -5.01 0.30
CA ALA A 133 5.34 -3.75 -0.14
C ALA A 133 5.02 -3.50 -1.63
N THR A 134 4.85 -2.22 -1.99
CA THR A 134 4.56 -1.82 -3.37
C THR A 134 5.65 -0.91 -3.94
N ASP A 135 5.81 -0.94 -5.26
CA ASP A 135 6.81 -0.16 -6.01
C ASP A 135 6.49 1.34 -6.15
N GLY A 136 5.48 1.83 -5.45
CA GLY A 136 5.00 3.21 -5.55
C GLY A 136 4.00 3.45 -6.69
N THR A 137 3.82 2.52 -7.62
CA THR A 137 2.70 2.52 -8.59
C THR A 137 1.51 1.71 -8.08
N GLY A 138 1.69 0.98 -6.97
CA GLY A 138 0.71 0.06 -6.39
C GLY A 138 0.86 -1.39 -6.87
N ALA A 139 1.86 -1.68 -7.69
CA ALA A 139 2.26 -3.05 -8.01
C ALA A 139 3.13 -3.61 -6.88
N ILE A 140 3.02 -4.92 -6.62
CA ILE A 140 3.79 -5.59 -5.57
C ILE A 140 5.25 -5.66 -5.99
N GLU A 141 6.14 -5.26 -5.09
CA GLU A 141 7.58 -5.39 -5.32
C GLU A 141 8.00 -6.87 -5.40
N ASN A 142 8.98 -7.12 -6.30
CA ASN A 142 9.73 -8.36 -6.41
C ASN A 142 8.92 -9.65 -6.32
N ASN A 143 8.26 -10.07 -7.42
CA ASN A 143 7.81 -11.48 -7.60
C ASN A 143 7.46 -12.23 -6.30
N ALA A 144 6.96 -11.52 -5.28
CA ALA A 144 6.50 -12.13 -4.06
C ALA A 144 5.46 -13.19 -4.45
N THR A 145 5.72 -14.42 -4.09
CA THR A 145 4.78 -15.51 -4.36
C THR A 145 3.51 -15.18 -3.61
N ARG A 146 2.47 -14.78 -4.33
CA ARG A 146 1.22 -14.19 -3.78
C ARG A 146 0.49 -15.12 -2.80
N ASP A 147 0.85 -16.40 -2.80
CA ASP A 147 0.15 -17.43 -2.04
C ASP A 147 0.85 -17.79 -0.71
N LEU A 148 2.03 -17.22 -0.42
CA LEU A 148 2.79 -17.55 0.77
C LEU A 148 2.69 -16.46 1.84
N LEU A 149 2.24 -16.83 3.04
CA LEU A 149 2.25 -15.97 4.23
C LEU A 149 3.65 -15.42 4.54
N THR A 150 4.69 -16.20 4.27
CA THR A 150 6.11 -15.81 4.49
C THR A 150 6.60 -14.71 3.53
N SER A 151 5.84 -14.37 2.50
CA SER A 151 6.15 -13.26 1.59
C SER A 151 5.62 -11.91 2.11
N LEU A 152 4.90 -11.91 3.22
CA LEU A 152 4.38 -10.71 3.85
C LEU A 152 5.44 -10.08 4.74
N GLU A 153 5.40 -8.77 4.83
CA GLU A 153 6.20 -8.02 5.78
C GLU A 153 5.29 -7.13 6.65
N THR A 154 5.80 -6.78 7.83
CA THR A 154 5.09 -5.83 8.70
C THR A 154 5.00 -4.47 8.05
N VAL A 155 3.82 -3.86 8.11
CA VAL A 155 3.60 -2.50 7.61
C VAL A 155 4.41 -1.52 8.47
N ASP A 156 5.51 -1.04 7.90
CA ASP A 156 6.49 -0.16 8.54
C ASP A 156 6.50 1.20 7.84
N LEU A 157 6.02 2.24 8.52
CA LEU A 157 5.94 3.60 8.00
C LEU A 157 7.26 4.36 8.16
N SER A 158 8.20 3.86 8.98
CA SER A 158 9.50 4.51 9.19
C SER A 158 10.31 4.62 7.90
N LYS A 159 10.14 3.63 7.00
CA LYS A 159 10.77 3.60 5.68
C LYS A 159 10.34 4.77 4.77
N PHE A 160 9.23 5.44 5.11
CA PHE A 160 8.59 6.47 4.28
C PHE A 160 8.50 7.83 4.98
N GLN A 161 9.13 8.01 6.13
CA GLN A 161 9.09 9.27 6.88
C GLN A 161 9.73 10.44 6.13
N ARG A 162 10.79 10.18 5.36
CA ARG A 162 11.45 11.13 4.47
C ARG A 162 11.80 10.45 3.18
N VAL A 163 11.10 10.78 2.12
CA VAL A 163 11.32 10.19 0.81
C VAL A 163 11.62 11.30 -0.18
N ALA A 164 12.78 11.21 -0.80
CA ALA A 164 13.12 11.97 -1.99
C ALA A 164 12.84 11.11 -3.22
N LYS A 165 12.46 11.72 -4.32
CA LYS A 165 12.32 11.06 -5.61
C LYS A 165 13.19 11.77 -6.64
N GLU A 166 14.11 11.02 -7.22
CA GLU A 166 14.93 11.46 -8.32
C GLU A 166 14.08 11.89 -9.52
N SER A 167 14.43 13.03 -10.14
CA SER A 167 13.85 13.45 -11.40
C SER A 167 14.40 12.58 -12.53
N LYS A 168 13.52 11.85 -13.22
CA LYS A 168 13.88 11.01 -14.37
C LYS A 168 13.26 11.48 -15.67
N ASN A 169 12.07 12.02 -15.62
CA ASN A 169 11.34 12.47 -16.78
C ASN A 169 11.05 13.96 -16.66
N VAL A 170 11.38 14.69 -17.70
CA VAL A 170 11.11 16.12 -17.85
C VAL A 170 10.30 16.32 -19.12
N GLU A 171 9.16 16.99 -19.02
CA GLU A 171 8.32 17.34 -20.15
C GLU A 171 8.39 18.83 -20.42
N LEU A 172 8.67 19.18 -21.66
CA LEU A 172 8.74 20.55 -22.14
C LEU A 172 7.64 20.83 -23.16
N ASN A 173 6.92 21.93 -22.92
CA ASN A 173 6.03 22.52 -23.92
C ASN A 173 6.35 24.00 -24.00
N LEU A 174 6.99 24.42 -25.10
CA LEU A 174 7.43 25.79 -25.32
C LEU A 174 7.42 26.15 -26.80
N ASN A 175 7.36 27.44 -27.09
CA ASN A 175 7.48 27.96 -28.43
C ASN A 175 8.84 28.67 -28.63
N LEU A 176 9.59 28.25 -29.64
CA LEU A 176 10.81 28.90 -30.08
C LEU A 176 10.47 29.88 -31.25
N ASN A 177 10.96 31.09 -31.18
CA ASN A 177 10.61 32.11 -32.18
C ASN A 177 11.20 31.77 -33.56
N ALA A 178 10.35 31.53 -34.55
CA ALA A 178 10.76 31.23 -35.93
C ALA A 178 11.59 32.32 -36.57
N ASN A 179 11.46 33.57 -36.13
CA ASN A 179 12.19 34.75 -36.63
C ASN A 179 13.32 35.18 -35.68
N ALA A 180 13.71 34.35 -34.68
CA ALA A 180 14.84 34.64 -33.83
C ALA A 180 16.10 34.89 -34.68
N ILE A 181 16.92 35.86 -34.26
CA ILE A 181 18.17 36.18 -34.93
C ILE A 181 19.10 34.96 -34.83
N ILE A 182 19.69 34.62 -35.96
CA ILE A 182 20.66 33.54 -36.06
C ILE A 182 21.84 33.82 -35.13
N LYS A 183 22.30 32.79 -34.39
CA LYS A 183 23.38 32.88 -33.42
C LYS A 183 24.64 33.48 -34.08
N ASP A 184 24.80 34.80 -33.95
CA ASP A 184 26.11 35.42 -33.97
C ASP A 184 26.39 35.75 -32.49
N ALA A 185 27.47 35.21 -31.94
CA ALA A 185 27.76 35.22 -30.49
C ALA A 185 27.79 36.61 -29.84
N ALA A 186 27.69 37.68 -30.67
CA ALA A 186 27.71 39.07 -30.23
C ALA A 186 26.32 39.76 -30.15
N LEU A 187 25.24 39.18 -30.67
CA LEU A 187 24.02 39.95 -30.95
C LEU A 187 22.73 39.50 -30.20
N GLN A 188 22.63 38.28 -29.72
CA GLN A 188 21.45 37.86 -28.95
C GLN A 188 21.77 36.85 -27.87
N ALA A 189 21.28 37.11 -26.65
CA ALA A 189 21.28 36.13 -25.56
C ALA A 189 20.39 34.95 -25.95
N PRO A 190 20.75 33.70 -25.56
CA PRO A 190 19.89 32.55 -25.77
C PRO A 190 18.58 32.67 -24.98
N ASP A 191 17.50 32.08 -25.50
CA ASP A 191 16.28 31.91 -24.74
C ASP A 191 16.54 30.84 -23.67
N VAL A 192 16.18 31.12 -22.40
CA VAL A 192 16.54 30.28 -21.26
C VAL A 192 15.30 29.76 -20.58
N THR A 193 15.26 28.44 -20.33
CA THR A 193 14.28 27.79 -19.51
C THR A 193 14.95 27.21 -18.25
N ASN A 194 14.43 27.52 -17.10
CA ASN A 194 14.95 27.03 -15.82
C ASN A 194 13.95 26.06 -15.18
N LEU A 195 14.44 24.92 -14.68
CA LEU A 195 13.66 23.90 -13.99
C LEU A 195 14.45 23.36 -12.81
N THR A 196 13.81 23.26 -11.64
CA THR A 196 14.41 22.55 -10.51
C THR A 196 14.24 21.05 -10.70
N ILE A 197 15.34 20.31 -10.58
CA ILE A 197 15.38 18.85 -10.60
C ILE A 197 16.02 18.34 -9.32
N PHE A 198 15.78 17.07 -9.00
CA PHE A 198 16.25 16.44 -7.77
C PHE A 198 17.08 15.20 -8.09
N ASP A 199 18.16 14.99 -7.32
CA ASP A 199 18.93 13.76 -7.35
C ASP A 199 18.31 12.62 -6.50
N SER A 200 18.98 11.47 -6.45
CA SER A 200 18.54 10.31 -5.67
C SER A 200 18.53 10.55 -4.15
N LEU A 201 19.26 11.54 -3.65
CA LEU A 201 19.28 11.96 -2.25
C LEU A 201 18.28 13.09 -1.94
N GLY A 202 17.65 13.65 -2.99
CA GLY A 202 16.72 14.77 -2.89
C GLY A 202 17.37 16.14 -2.84
N ASN A 203 18.65 16.23 -3.20
CA ASN A 203 19.28 17.53 -3.39
C ASN A 203 18.68 18.18 -4.64
N ASP A 204 18.39 19.48 -4.55
CA ASP A 204 17.83 20.26 -5.62
C ASP A 204 18.92 20.92 -6.47
N TYR A 205 18.73 20.88 -7.77
CA TYR A 205 19.58 21.49 -8.78
C TYR A 205 18.73 22.28 -9.76
N LEU A 206 19.29 23.37 -10.29
CA LEU A 206 18.66 24.16 -11.34
C LEU A 206 19.15 23.68 -12.71
N LEU A 207 18.29 23.02 -13.46
CA LEU A 207 18.54 22.69 -14.86
C LEU A 207 18.19 23.90 -15.71
N GLU A 208 19.21 24.50 -16.34
CA GLU A 208 19.05 25.57 -17.29
C GLU A 208 19.17 25.02 -18.70
N LEU A 209 18.15 25.23 -19.52
CA LEU A 209 18.13 24.87 -20.95
C LEU A 209 18.22 26.14 -21.78
N SER A 210 19.37 26.33 -22.41
CA SER A 210 19.65 27.53 -23.24
C SER A 210 19.43 27.21 -24.72
N TRP A 211 18.46 27.87 -25.34
CA TRP A 211 18.07 27.67 -26.73
C TRP A 211 18.66 28.75 -27.66
N SER A 212 19.30 28.34 -28.73
CA SER A 212 19.88 29.24 -29.74
C SER A 212 19.51 28.75 -31.13
N ARG A 213 19.06 29.66 -32.00
CA ARG A 213 18.84 29.36 -33.42
C ARG A 213 20.14 29.24 -34.14
N LEU A 214 20.31 28.17 -34.93
CA LEU A 214 21.52 27.96 -35.72
C LEU A 214 21.38 28.49 -37.12
N SER A 215 22.47 29.09 -37.65
CA SER A 215 22.63 29.38 -39.05
C SER A 215 23.36 28.23 -39.72
N SER A 216 22.64 27.39 -40.43
CA SER A 216 23.27 26.38 -41.27
C SER A 216 22.64 26.44 -42.67
N GLY A 217 23.45 26.65 -43.69
CA GLY A 217 23.01 26.67 -45.08
C GLY A 217 22.39 25.34 -45.53
N THR A 218 22.56 24.26 -44.78
CA THR A 218 22.08 22.92 -45.09
C THR A 218 20.90 22.47 -44.25
N SER A 219 20.60 23.13 -43.13
CA SER A 219 19.51 22.74 -42.21
C SER A 219 18.77 23.99 -41.69
N PRO A 220 17.82 24.52 -42.49
CA PRO A 220 16.98 25.63 -42.03
C PRO A 220 16.10 25.16 -40.87
N ASN A 221 15.67 26.10 -40.04
CA ASN A 221 14.78 25.85 -38.91
C ASN A 221 15.34 24.87 -37.84
N THR A 222 16.61 25.08 -37.45
CA THR A 222 17.29 24.26 -36.44
C THR A 222 17.62 25.12 -35.24
N TYR A 223 17.30 24.57 -34.05
CA TYR A 223 17.70 25.13 -32.76
C TYR A 223 18.68 24.18 -32.06
N GLN A 224 19.66 24.76 -31.37
CA GLN A 224 20.55 24.09 -30.47
C GLN A 224 20.07 24.34 -29.04
N CYS A 225 19.99 23.28 -28.24
CA CYS A 225 19.80 23.35 -26.80
C CYS A 225 21.10 22.97 -26.09
N LYS A 226 21.49 23.80 -25.13
CA LYS A 226 22.60 23.54 -24.21
C LYS A 226 22.03 23.38 -22.82
N PRO A 227 21.94 22.15 -22.27
CA PRO A 227 21.60 21.93 -20.87
C PRO A 227 22.80 22.31 -20.00
N VAL A 228 22.53 22.98 -18.89
CA VAL A 228 23.52 23.36 -17.86
C VAL A 228 22.90 23.05 -16.50
N LEU A 229 23.62 22.34 -15.64
CA LEU A 229 23.23 22.13 -14.29
C LEU A 229 23.87 23.17 -13.38
N LYS A 230 23.08 23.83 -12.54
CA LYS A 230 23.54 24.82 -11.57
C LYS A 230 23.10 24.39 -10.15
N SER A 231 23.94 24.72 -9.17
CA SER A 231 23.52 24.61 -7.77
C SER A 231 22.46 25.66 -7.47
N THR A 232 21.47 25.30 -6.68
CA THR A 232 20.48 26.24 -6.12
C THR A 232 21.06 27.02 -4.94
N ASP A 233 22.18 26.57 -4.37
CA ASP A 233 22.89 27.30 -3.33
C ASP A 233 23.54 28.56 -3.92
N THR A 234 23.04 29.73 -3.53
CA THR A 234 23.50 31.04 -4.04
C THR A 234 24.93 31.37 -3.62
N THR A 235 25.53 30.60 -2.71
CA THR A 235 26.95 30.75 -2.34
C THR A 235 27.88 30.05 -3.35
N GLN A 236 27.34 29.15 -4.16
CA GLN A 236 28.04 28.39 -5.18
C GLN A 236 27.86 29.11 -6.54
N THR A 237 28.93 29.67 -7.07
CA THR A 237 28.88 30.39 -8.34
C THR A 237 29.22 29.54 -9.56
N ASN A 238 29.56 28.27 -9.35
CA ASN A 238 30.02 27.37 -10.40
C ASN A 238 28.85 26.66 -11.05
N ALA A 239 28.73 26.77 -12.38
CA ALA A 239 27.93 25.84 -13.18
C ALA A 239 28.77 24.59 -13.44
N VAL A 240 28.12 23.40 -13.48
CA VAL A 240 28.80 22.15 -13.89
C VAL A 240 29.44 22.39 -15.27
N ASP A 241 30.68 21.97 -15.42
CA ASP A 241 31.38 22.07 -16.73
C ASP A 241 30.60 21.28 -17.78
N THR A 242 30.05 22.02 -18.74
CA THR A 242 29.21 21.45 -19.80
C THR A 242 29.97 20.62 -20.81
N THR A 243 31.30 20.55 -20.72
CA THR A 243 32.12 19.73 -21.63
C THR A 243 32.05 18.25 -21.32
N GLN A 244 31.57 17.87 -20.12
CA GLN A 244 31.46 16.48 -19.67
C GLN A 244 30.02 15.93 -19.67
N ILE A 245 29.03 16.72 -20.06
CA ILE A 245 27.64 16.27 -20.12
C ILE A 245 27.49 15.29 -21.31
N ALA A 246 27.16 14.05 -21.00
CA ALA A 246 26.79 13.09 -22.03
C ALA A 246 25.34 13.30 -22.46
N VAL A 247 25.14 13.94 -23.61
CA VAL A 247 23.80 14.06 -24.21
C VAL A 247 23.63 12.98 -25.27
N THR A 248 22.70 12.06 -25.00
CA THR A 248 22.31 11.03 -25.96
C THR A 248 20.90 11.30 -26.46
N ALA A 249 20.78 11.74 -27.71
CA ALA A 249 19.48 11.88 -28.35
C ALA A 249 18.96 10.47 -28.75
N THR A 250 17.92 10.01 -28.12
CA THR A 250 17.27 8.73 -28.44
C THR A 250 15.98 9.01 -29.20
N THR A 251 15.94 8.65 -30.48
CA THR A 251 14.67 8.50 -31.18
C THR A 251 14.25 7.05 -31.04
N THR A 252 13.00 6.78 -30.69
CA THR A 252 12.43 5.41 -30.61
C THR A 252 12.37 4.70 -31.97
N SER A 253 12.87 5.33 -33.01
CA SER A 253 12.98 4.79 -34.36
C SER A 253 14.45 4.64 -34.72
N SER A 254 15.00 3.46 -34.46
CA SER A 254 16.18 2.86 -35.09
C SER A 254 17.35 3.82 -35.44
N GLY A 255 17.99 4.38 -34.44
CA GLY A 255 19.18 5.21 -34.66
C GLY A 255 19.76 5.72 -33.36
N ASN A 256 20.61 4.92 -32.73
CA ASN A 256 21.43 5.36 -31.61
C ASN A 256 22.47 6.35 -32.13
N ILE A 257 22.33 7.64 -31.79
CA ILE A 257 23.33 8.64 -32.13
C ILE A 257 24.26 8.78 -30.94
N ALA A 258 25.20 7.87 -30.85
CA ALA A 258 26.34 7.96 -29.95
C ALA A 258 27.51 8.57 -30.70
N GLY A 259 27.97 9.76 -30.29
CA GLY A 259 29.23 10.33 -30.74
C GLY A 259 29.52 11.65 -30.04
N PRO A 260 30.66 11.82 -29.36
CA PRO A 260 31.09 13.10 -28.83
C PRO A 260 31.44 13.99 -30.01
N GLY A 261 30.60 14.99 -30.29
CA GLY A 261 30.90 16.06 -31.22
C GLY A 261 31.65 17.21 -30.53
N ALA A 262 32.18 18.14 -31.30
CA ALA A 262 33.03 19.23 -30.83
C ALA A 262 32.37 20.22 -29.83
N ASP A 263 31.05 20.13 -29.60
CA ASP A 263 30.29 20.77 -28.51
C ASP A 263 29.67 19.71 -27.64
N ALA A 264 30.47 19.00 -26.88
CA ALA A 264 29.99 18.01 -25.89
C ALA A 264 28.90 18.67 -25.01
N GLY A 265 27.81 17.95 -24.80
CA GLY A 265 26.72 18.42 -23.92
C GLY A 265 25.63 19.27 -24.60
N THR A 266 25.54 19.30 -25.94
CA THR A 266 24.44 20.00 -26.63
C THR A 266 23.66 19.04 -27.55
N PHE A 267 22.39 19.37 -27.84
CA PHE A 267 21.61 18.68 -28.85
C PHE A 267 20.89 19.66 -29.77
N ILE A 268 20.51 19.22 -30.95
CA ILE A 268 19.79 20.05 -31.93
C ILE A 268 18.39 19.49 -32.16
N VAL A 269 17.45 20.39 -32.35
CA VAL A 269 16.08 20.10 -32.78
C VAL A 269 15.84 20.78 -34.12
N GLN A 270 15.45 20.01 -35.12
CA GLN A 270 15.05 20.49 -36.41
C GLN A 270 13.54 20.53 -36.53
N PHE A 271 12.99 21.58 -37.14
CA PHE A 271 11.56 21.76 -37.30
C PHE A 271 11.15 21.67 -38.78
N ASN A 272 9.92 21.19 -38.99
CA ASN A 272 9.25 21.24 -40.27
C ASN A 272 8.89 22.70 -40.64
N PRO A 273 8.57 23.00 -41.92
CA PRO A 273 8.09 24.32 -42.32
C PRO A 273 6.77 24.74 -41.63
N ASP A 274 6.02 23.81 -41.06
CA ASP A 274 4.80 24.06 -40.29
C ASP A 274 5.05 24.36 -38.82
N GLY A 275 6.31 24.36 -38.35
CA GLY A 275 6.72 24.64 -36.99
C GLY A 275 6.67 23.45 -36.05
N THR A 276 6.38 22.25 -36.53
CA THR A 276 6.39 21.03 -35.73
C THR A 276 7.78 20.39 -35.67
N PRO A 277 8.14 19.64 -34.60
CA PRO A 277 9.42 18.93 -34.52
C PRO A 277 9.56 17.91 -35.65
N LYS A 278 10.69 17.94 -36.36
CA LYS A 278 11.00 17.00 -37.44
C LYS A 278 12.00 15.94 -37.02
N GLY A 279 13.04 16.33 -36.33
CA GLY A 279 14.14 15.46 -35.96
C GLY A 279 15.00 16.02 -34.84
N ILE A 280 15.75 15.13 -34.18
CA ILE A 280 16.70 15.47 -33.12
C ILE A 280 18.08 14.95 -33.51
N GLY A 281 19.14 15.68 -33.16
CA GLY A 281 20.51 15.27 -33.41
C GLY A 281 21.47 15.71 -32.30
N PRO A 282 22.65 15.06 -32.18
CA PRO A 282 23.56 15.27 -31.07
C PRO A 282 24.36 16.56 -31.12
N THR A 283 24.59 17.17 -32.30
CA THR A 283 25.43 18.38 -32.45
C THR A 283 25.24 19.12 -33.75
N VAL A 284 25.80 20.36 -33.77
CA VAL A 284 25.95 21.22 -34.97
C VAL A 284 26.82 20.52 -36.02
N GLY A 285 26.30 20.37 -37.24
CA GLY A 285 27.01 19.72 -38.35
C GLY A 285 26.66 18.25 -38.61
N ALA A 286 26.03 17.58 -37.66
CA ALA A 286 25.36 16.32 -37.93
C ALA A 286 23.92 16.57 -38.41
N ASN A 287 23.44 15.77 -39.37
CA ASN A 287 22.04 15.85 -39.75
C ASN A 287 21.18 15.36 -38.57
N ALA A 288 20.15 16.12 -38.23
CA ALA A 288 19.12 15.61 -37.30
C ALA A 288 18.51 14.34 -37.92
N VAL A 289 18.29 13.32 -37.08
CA VAL A 289 17.57 12.12 -37.52
C VAL A 289 16.10 12.42 -37.53
N ASP A 290 15.48 12.30 -38.70
CA ASP A 290 14.06 12.52 -38.86
C ASP A 290 13.27 11.46 -38.00
N GLY A 291 12.38 11.94 -37.16
CA GLY A 291 11.49 11.09 -36.37
C GLY A 291 10.26 10.61 -37.16
N VAL A 292 9.68 9.55 -36.76
CA VAL A 292 8.40 9.08 -37.30
C VAL A 292 7.27 9.92 -36.71
N ALA A 293 6.44 10.50 -37.58
CA ALA A 293 5.32 11.33 -37.13
C ALA A 293 4.42 10.62 -36.10
N GLY A 294 4.10 11.32 -35.02
CA GLY A 294 3.31 10.80 -33.92
C GLY A 294 4.07 9.98 -32.86
N THR A 295 5.39 9.74 -33.06
CA THR A 295 6.22 9.09 -32.04
C THR A 295 6.81 10.12 -31.06
N PRO A 296 7.03 9.75 -29.77
CA PRO A 296 7.66 10.65 -28.79
C PRO A 296 9.07 11.06 -29.24
N ALA A 297 9.37 12.34 -29.10
CA ALA A 297 10.68 12.93 -29.30
C ALA A 297 11.31 13.15 -27.93
N SER A 298 12.34 12.38 -27.57
CA SER A 298 13.02 12.47 -26.29
C SER A 298 14.53 12.50 -26.41
N VAL A 299 15.17 13.17 -25.46
CA VAL A 299 16.62 13.29 -25.33
C VAL A 299 17.03 12.82 -23.96
N ALA A 300 17.91 11.81 -23.91
CA ALA A 300 18.52 11.41 -22.64
C ALA A 300 19.72 12.34 -22.35
N ILE A 301 19.74 12.91 -21.17
CA ILE A 301 20.80 13.78 -20.67
C ILE A 301 21.36 13.12 -19.42
N VAL A 302 22.65 12.88 -19.36
CA VAL A 302 23.32 12.31 -18.20
C VAL A 302 24.36 13.31 -17.69
N PHE A 303 24.22 13.68 -16.43
CA PHE A 303 25.22 14.41 -15.67
C PHE A 303 25.94 13.41 -14.78
N ALA A 304 27.22 13.19 -15.06
CA ALA A 304 28.01 12.22 -14.31
C ALA A 304 28.24 12.70 -12.86
N ALA A 305 28.17 11.80 -11.91
CA ALA A 305 28.41 12.12 -10.50
C ALA A 305 29.77 12.73 -10.25
N THR A 306 30.80 12.29 -11.01
CA THR A 306 32.16 12.84 -10.96
C THR A 306 32.26 14.31 -11.37
N ASP A 307 31.29 14.83 -12.12
CA ASP A 307 31.26 16.21 -12.58
C ASP A 307 30.47 17.11 -11.64
N ILE A 308 29.67 16.51 -10.77
CA ILE A 308 28.87 17.18 -9.75
C ILE A 308 29.67 17.31 -8.44
N ASP A 309 30.63 16.38 -8.20
CA ASP A 309 31.43 16.29 -6.98
C ASP A 309 32.58 17.34 -6.94
N ASP A 310 33.04 17.67 -5.71
CA ASP A 310 33.97 18.74 -5.39
C ASP A 310 35.40 18.56 -5.98
N ALA A 311 35.77 17.34 -6.34
CA ALA A 311 37.11 17.00 -6.80
C ALA A 311 37.39 17.42 -8.27
N ALA A 312 36.36 17.73 -9.04
CA ALA A 312 36.50 18.13 -10.45
C ALA A 312 36.62 19.64 -10.59
N PRO A 313 37.43 20.18 -11.54
CA PRO A 313 37.43 21.59 -11.88
C PRO A 313 36.04 22.00 -12.36
N GLY A 314 35.27 22.73 -11.55
CA GLY A 314 33.91 23.15 -11.86
C GLY A 314 32.83 22.43 -11.07
N GLY A 315 33.13 21.49 -10.17
CA GLY A 315 32.20 20.89 -9.26
C GLY A 315 31.61 21.87 -8.24
N PHE A 316 30.55 21.45 -7.53
CA PHE A 316 29.79 22.34 -6.64
C PHE A 316 30.44 22.57 -5.26
N GLY A 317 31.64 22.05 -4.99
CA GLY A 317 32.36 22.31 -3.75
C GLY A 317 31.77 21.63 -2.51
N VAL A 318 31.00 20.59 -2.67
CA VAL A 318 30.45 19.79 -1.59
C VAL A 318 30.53 18.30 -1.95
N ASP A 319 30.99 17.51 -0.98
CA ASP A 319 31.09 16.05 -1.08
C ASP A 319 29.67 15.44 -1.09
N ARG A 320 28.93 15.69 -2.16
CA ARG A 320 27.59 15.16 -2.40
C ARG A 320 27.73 13.94 -3.28
N VAL A 321 27.84 12.79 -2.67
CA VAL A 321 27.86 11.51 -3.39
C VAL A 321 26.47 11.26 -3.98
N ALA A 322 26.17 11.93 -5.08
CA ALA A 322 25.02 11.60 -5.90
C ALA A 322 25.42 10.54 -6.92
N ASN A 323 24.51 9.65 -7.27
CA ASN A 323 24.61 8.87 -8.48
C ASN A 323 24.51 9.80 -9.70
N ASP A 324 24.91 9.31 -10.88
CA ASP A 324 24.67 10.04 -12.12
C ASP A 324 23.20 10.49 -12.20
N ILE A 325 22.97 11.77 -12.53
CA ILE A 325 21.63 12.29 -12.78
C ILE A 325 21.27 12.01 -14.24
N SER A 326 20.36 11.07 -14.45
CA SER A 326 19.90 10.64 -15.77
C SER A 326 18.50 11.14 -16.04
N LEU A 327 18.36 12.12 -16.95
CA LEU A 327 17.10 12.74 -17.32
C LEU A 327 16.67 12.32 -18.72
N ASN A 328 15.40 11.98 -18.87
CA ASN A 328 14.74 11.81 -20.16
C ASN A 328 13.89 13.06 -20.46
N LEU A 329 14.42 13.93 -21.32
CA LEU A 329 13.77 15.17 -21.71
C LEU A 329 12.83 14.94 -22.88
N THR A 330 11.53 14.98 -22.65
CA THR A 330 10.51 14.85 -23.69
C THR A 330 10.17 16.22 -24.28
N ILE A 331 10.37 16.38 -25.58
CA ILE A 331 10.10 17.61 -26.30
C ILE A 331 8.82 17.57 -27.16
N GLY A 332 7.95 16.56 -26.91
CA GLY A 332 6.68 16.35 -27.61
C GLY A 332 6.71 15.17 -28.57
N ASN A 333 5.85 15.18 -29.57
CA ASN A 333 5.80 14.14 -30.61
C ASN A 333 6.20 14.72 -31.96
N PHE A 334 6.95 13.97 -32.78
CA PHE A 334 7.34 14.38 -34.09
C PHE A 334 6.12 14.64 -35.00
N GLY A 335 6.19 15.74 -35.78
CA GLY A 335 5.13 16.12 -36.70
C GLY A 335 3.81 16.55 -36.05
N THR A 336 3.84 16.86 -34.77
CA THR A 336 2.66 17.38 -34.04
C THR A 336 3.00 18.69 -33.32
N SER A 337 1.98 19.47 -32.96
CA SER A 337 2.15 20.71 -32.18
C SER A 337 2.17 20.47 -30.66
N SER A 338 2.31 19.23 -30.22
CA SER A 338 2.49 18.88 -28.81
C SER A 338 3.98 19.02 -28.43
N GLY A 339 4.29 19.75 -27.37
CA GLY A 339 5.66 19.94 -26.89
C GLY A 339 6.34 21.20 -27.44
N VAL A 340 7.60 21.05 -27.90
CA VAL A 340 8.38 22.17 -28.41
C VAL A 340 7.96 22.48 -29.84
N THR A 341 7.66 23.75 -30.13
CA THR A 341 7.20 24.22 -31.43
C THR A 341 8.05 25.41 -31.88
N GLN A 342 8.00 25.73 -33.20
CA GLN A 342 8.69 26.88 -33.80
C GLN A 342 7.71 27.71 -34.61
N TYR A 343 6.96 28.58 -33.93
CA TYR A 343 6.06 29.53 -34.60
C TYR A 343 6.60 30.95 -34.58
N ASP A 344 6.07 31.82 -35.45
CA ASP A 344 6.36 33.27 -35.46
C ASP A 344 5.62 33.95 -34.28
N ALA A 345 6.06 33.61 -33.06
CA ALA A 345 5.60 34.16 -31.81
C ALA A 345 6.79 34.28 -30.85
N PRO A 346 6.73 35.16 -29.85
CA PRO A 346 7.78 35.27 -28.84
C PRO A 346 8.06 33.93 -28.17
N TYR A 347 9.29 33.78 -27.68
CA TYR A 347 9.63 32.66 -26.80
C TYR A 347 8.66 32.61 -25.61
N GLN A 348 8.03 31.48 -25.39
CA GLN A 348 7.10 31.27 -24.29
C GLN A 348 7.13 29.81 -23.85
N THR A 349 7.28 29.58 -22.57
CA THR A 349 7.11 28.26 -21.93
C THR A 349 5.66 28.11 -21.51
N SER A 350 4.97 27.05 -21.98
CA SER A 350 3.55 26.77 -21.66
C SER A 350 3.41 25.70 -20.61
N LEU A 351 4.29 24.69 -20.61
CA LEU A 351 4.35 23.64 -19.61
C LEU A 351 5.81 23.27 -19.37
N LEU A 352 6.14 23.13 -18.11
CA LEU A 352 7.42 22.63 -17.65
C LEU A 352 7.13 21.72 -16.46
N ASN A 353 7.30 20.43 -16.64
CA ASN A 353 6.98 19.44 -15.63
C ASN A 353 8.14 18.45 -15.46
N GLN A 354 8.30 17.96 -14.24
CA GLN A 354 9.27 16.93 -13.89
C GLN A 354 8.67 16.02 -12.82
N ASP A 355 9.16 14.79 -12.70
CA ASP A 355 8.56 13.75 -11.88
C ASP A 355 9.28 13.51 -10.55
N GLY A 356 10.31 14.28 -10.22
CA GLY A 356 11.06 14.20 -8.96
C GLY A 356 10.49 15.11 -7.88
N ASN A 357 10.92 14.90 -6.65
CA ASN A 357 10.67 15.79 -5.53
C ASN A 357 11.79 15.72 -4.49
N GLY A 358 12.00 16.80 -3.78
CA GLY A 358 12.91 16.85 -2.64
C GLY A 358 12.41 16.00 -1.46
N PRO A 359 13.18 15.92 -0.38
CA PRO A 359 12.78 15.18 0.81
C PRO A 359 11.48 15.75 1.37
N THR A 360 10.42 14.94 1.38
CA THR A 360 9.10 15.30 1.90
C THR A 360 8.79 14.46 3.13
N ASP A 361 8.21 15.08 4.15
CA ASP A 361 7.79 14.38 5.37
C ASP A 361 6.42 13.72 5.15
N LEU A 362 6.26 12.54 5.76
CA LEU A 362 4.99 11.84 5.77
C LEU A 362 3.97 12.60 6.61
N GLU A 363 2.88 13.06 6.00
CA GLU A 363 1.80 13.77 6.69
C GLU A 363 0.77 12.80 7.26
N ARG A 364 0.29 11.87 6.43
CA ARG A 364 -0.71 10.88 6.82
C ARG A 364 -0.67 9.65 5.93
N VAL A 365 -1.29 8.57 6.41
CA VAL A 365 -1.54 7.37 5.61
C VAL A 365 -3.03 7.10 5.56
N SER A 366 -3.51 6.49 4.50
CA SER A 366 -4.91 6.08 4.37
C SER A 366 -5.05 4.83 3.53
N PHE A 367 -6.04 4.00 3.87
CA PHE A 367 -6.42 2.84 3.07
C PHE A 367 -7.41 3.26 1.98
N ASN A 368 -7.46 2.47 0.92
CA ASN A 368 -8.52 2.55 -0.08
C ASN A 368 -9.34 1.24 -0.13
N ASP A 369 -10.42 1.23 -0.90
CA ASP A 369 -11.34 0.07 -1.02
C ASP A 369 -10.70 -1.19 -1.64
N LYS A 370 -9.51 -1.06 -2.21
CA LYS A 370 -8.73 -2.19 -2.76
C LYS A 370 -7.68 -2.72 -1.77
N GLY A 371 -7.68 -2.22 -0.52
CA GLY A 371 -6.70 -2.60 0.49
C GLY A 371 -5.30 -2.02 0.24
N LEU A 372 -5.19 -0.96 -0.56
CA LEU A 372 -3.93 -0.27 -0.81
C LEU A 372 -3.72 0.81 0.24
N LEU A 373 -2.63 0.73 0.99
CA LEU A 373 -2.19 1.77 1.92
C LEU A 373 -1.42 2.83 1.14
N THR A 374 -1.90 4.05 1.17
CA THR A 374 -1.32 5.19 0.47
C THR A 374 -0.76 6.17 1.49
N ALA A 375 0.51 6.54 1.33
CA ALA A 375 1.14 7.64 2.06
C ALA A 375 0.85 8.95 1.34
N VAL A 376 0.50 9.98 2.10
CA VAL A 376 0.33 11.37 1.64
C VAL A 376 1.41 12.20 2.30
N PHE A 377 2.16 12.94 1.48
CA PHE A 377 3.30 13.73 1.91
C PHE A 377 2.96 15.22 2.01
N SER A 378 3.82 15.96 2.69
CA SER A 378 3.64 17.40 2.97
C SER A 378 3.61 18.28 1.70
N ASP A 379 4.11 17.78 0.56
CA ASP A 379 4.04 18.43 -0.76
C ASP A 379 2.72 18.17 -1.49
N GLY A 380 1.80 17.41 -0.88
CA GLY A 380 0.54 16.99 -1.49
C GLY A 380 0.67 15.78 -2.42
N SER A 381 1.86 15.24 -2.62
CA SER A 381 2.05 14.01 -3.37
C SER A 381 1.49 12.81 -2.60
N SER A 382 1.04 11.79 -3.33
CA SER A 382 0.55 10.54 -2.73
C SER A 382 1.20 9.34 -3.39
N ARG A 383 1.63 8.38 -2.57
CA ARG A 383 2.30 7.18 -3.05
C ARG A 383 1.73 5.94 -2.37
N PRO A 384 1.32 4.91 -3.13
CA PRO A 384 1.03 3.60 -2.57
C PRO A 384 2.29 3.00 -1.96
N ILE A 385 2.18 2.46 -0.75
CA ILE A 385 3.32 1.90 0.00
C ILE A 385 3.15 0.43 0.33
N TYR A 386 1.94 0.00 0.70
CA TYR A 386 1.62 -1.39 0.99
C TYR A 386 0.28 -1.79 0.40
N LYS A 387 0.14 -3.07 0.08
CA LYS A 387 -1.12 -3.69 -0.33
C LYS A 387 -1.50 -4.80 0.64
N LEU A 388 -2.68 -4.69 1.26
CA LEU A 388 -3.17 -5.65 2.22
C LEU A 388 -3.72 -6.89 1.52
N PRO A 389 -3.26 -8.10 1.90
CA PRO A 389 -3.96 -9.32 1.56
C PRO A 389 -5.16 -9.53 2.49
N ILE A 390 -6.17 -10.19 1.97
CA ILE A 390 -7.28 -10.73 2.74
C ILE A 390 -7.12 -12.24 2.74
N ALA A 391 -6.92 -12.81 3.92
CA ALA A 391 -6.80 -14.24 4.10
C ALA A 391 -8.19 -14.89 4.16
N THR A 392 -8.40 -15.94 3.39
CA THR A 392 -9.60 -16.78 3.45
C THR A 392 -9.19 -18.19 3.80
N VAL A 393 -10.01 -18.87 4.62
CA VAL A 393 -9.78 -20.27 5.03
C VAL A 393 -10.98 -21.13 4.64
N PRO A 394 -10.77 -22.41 4.28
CA PRO A 394 -11.86 -23.30 3.85
C PRO A 394 -12.89 -23.58 4.94
N ALA A 395 -12.46 -23.75 6.19
CA ALA A 395 -13.33 -24.04 7.34
C ALA A 395 -13.10 -23.04 8.49
N PRO A 396 -13.66 -21.81 8.41
CA PRO A 396 -13.41 -20.77 9.41
C PRO A 396 -13.88 -21.11 10.82
N ALA A 397 -14.89 -21.96 10.96
CA ALA A 397 -15.40 -22.41 12.25
C ALA A 397 -14.42 -23.28 13.04
N GLU A 398 -13.41 -23.84 12.38
CA GLU A 398 -12.37 -24.68 12.97
C GLU A 398 -11.07 -23.90 13.27
N LEU A 399 -11.11 -22.57 13.13
CA LEU A 399 -10.03 -21.70 13.58
C LEU A 399 -9.97 -21.70 15.12
N GLU A 400 -8.77 -21.70 15.66
CA GLU A 400 -8.56 -21.56 17.11
C GLU A 400 -8.62 -20.08 17.51
N ALA A 401 -9.59 -19.72 18.35
CA ALA A 401 -9.73 -18.37 18.87
C ALA A 401 -8.67 -18.10 19.94
N LEU A 402 -7.97 -16.97 19.80
CA LEU A 402 -6.96 -16.46 20.74
C LEU A 402 -7.44 -15.16 21.38
N SER A 403 -6.74 -14.76 22.45
CA SER A 403 -6.96 -13.45 23.07
C SER A 403 -6.71 -12.32 22.05
N GLY A 404 -7.47 -11.23 22.15
CA GLY A 404 -7.31 -10.07 21.28
C GLY A 404 -8.03 -10.17 19.93
N ASN A 405 -9.08 -10.99 19.82
CA ASN A 405 -9.88 -11.21 18.62
C ASN A 405 -9.03 -11.69 17.41
N ALA A 406 -8.03 -12.50 17.72
CA ALA A 406 -7.20 -13.17 16.74
C ALA A 406 -7.57 -14.66 16.63
N TYR A 407 -7.28 -15.23 15.49
CA TYR A 407 -7.54 -16.63 15.17
C TYR A 407 -6.25 -17.25 14.64
N ARG A 408 -5.94 -18.44 15.17
CA ARG A 408 -4.84 -19.29 14.67
C ARG A 408 -5.38 -20.27 13.65
N ILE A 409 -4.60 -20.48 12.60
CA ILE A 409 -4.88 -21.49 11.57
C ILE A 409 -4.59 -22.88 12.17
N THR A 410 -5.53 -23.80 12.02
CA THR A 410 -5.40 -25.18 12.45
C THR A 410 -5.35 -26.14 11.27
N ALA A 411 -4.99 -27.40 11.50
CA ALA A 411 -5.05 -28.42 10.46
C ALA A 411 -6.49 -28.65 9.94
N ASP A 412 -7.48 -28.48 10.82
CA ASP A 412 -8.89 -28.69 10.49
C ASP A 412 -9.50 -27.47 9.76
N SER A 413 -9.01 -26.25 10.02
CA SER A 413 -9.44 -25.05 9.27
C SER A 413 -8.94 -25.04 7.83
N GLY A 414 -7.90 -25.82 7.54
CA GLY A 414 -7.18 -25.77 6.27
C GLY A 414 -6.23 -24.58 6.17
N GLU A 415 -5.42 -24.56 5.11
CA GLU A 415 -4.46 -23.49 4.86
C GLU A 415 -5.16 -22.18 4.46
N ALA A 416 -4.59 -21.06 4.89
CA ALA A 416 -5.08 -19.74 4.50
C ALA A 416 -4.66 -19.43 3.05
N VAL A 417 -5.61 -19.01 2.25
CA VAL A 417 -5.40 -18.52 0.89
C VAL A 417 -5.43 -17.01 0.91
N LEU A 418 -4.35 -16.38 0.43
CA LEU A 418 -4.24 -14.92 0.34
C LEU A 418 -4.85 -14.42 -0.96
N ASN A 419 -5.81 -13.54 -0.84
CA ASN A 419 -6.46 -12.87 -1.96
C ASN A 419 -6.37 -11.36 -1.78
N PHE A 420 -6.58 -10.60 -2.86
CA PHE A 420 -6.80 -9.16 -2.73
C PHE A 420 -8.29 -8.85 -2.61
N ALA A 421 -8.58 -7.65 -2.13
CA ALA A 421 -9.95 -7.19 -2.01
C ALA A 421 -10.73 -7.41 -3.32
N THR A 422 -11.90 -8.04 -3.22
CA THR A 422 -12.80 -8.42 -4.33
C THR A 422 -12.30 -9.54 -5.27
N GLU A 423 -11.15 -10.15 -4.98
CA GLU A 423 -10.61 -11.29 -5.74
C GLU A 423 -10.81 -12.60 -4.96
N GLY A 424 -10.92 -13.73 -5.66
CA GLY A 424 -10.92 -15.08 -5.05
C GLY A 424 -12.03 -15.34 -4.01
N GLY A 425 -13.12 -14.58 -4.01
CA GLY A 425 -14.19 -14.70 -3.02
C GLY A 425 -13.89 -13.93 -1.71
N ALA A 426 -12.79 -13.20 -1.64
CA ALA A 426 -12.50 -12.30 -0.53
C ALA A 426 -13.44 -11.07 -0.55
N GLY A 427 -13.72 -10.55 0.63
CA GLY A 427 -14.49 -9.33 0.81
C GLY A 427 -13.80 -8.09 0.25
N ARG A 428 -14.45 -6.96 0.41
CA ARG A 428 -13.91 -5.63 0.08
C ARG A 428 -13.34 -4.99 1.35
N VAL A 429 -12.28 -4.23 1.20
CA VAL A 429 -11.77 -3.37 2.27
C VAL A 429 -12.62 -2.10 2.35
N SER A 430 -13.03 -1.72 3.56
CA SER A 430 -13.70 -0.45 3.84
C SER A 430 -12.75 0.41 4.65
N ALA A 431 -12.30 1.50 4.06
CA ALA A 431 -11.38 2.45 4.70
C ALA A 431 -12.12 3.34 5.70
N SER A 432 -11.41 3.82 6.73
CA SER A 432 -11.96 4.65 7.80
C SER A 432 -13.24 4.06 8.39
N ALA A 433 -13.25 2.75 8.63
CA ALA A 433 -14.37 2.04 9.20
C ALA A 433 -13.88 0.90 10.10
N LEU A 434 -14.66 0.56 11.10
CA LEU A 434 -14.44 -0.58 11.99
C LEU A 434 -15.64 -1.49 11.98
N GLU A 435 -15.39 -2.79 12.14
CA GLU A 435 -16.44 -3.78 12.32
C GLU A 435 -16.83 -3.85 13.79
N ASN A 436 -18.07 -3.54 14.11
CA ASN A 436 -18.61 -3.66 15.46
C ASN A 436 -18.80 -5.14 15.84
N SER A 437 -18.86 -5.39 17.15
CA SER A 437 -19.24 -6.70 17.69
C SER A 437 -20.55 -7.20 17.06
N THR A 438 -20.64 -8.51 16.83
CA THR A 438 -21.86 -9.16 16.31
C THR A 438 -22.89 -9.44 17.43
N VAL A 439 -22.60 -9.05 18.66
CA VAL A 439 -23.43 -9.29 19.84
C VAL A 439 -24.66 -8.39 19.84
N ASP A 440 -25.85 -8.99 19.91
CA ASP A 440 -27.11 -8.28 20.18
C ASP A 440 -27.44 -8.37 21.69
N ILE A 441 -27.33 -7.24 22.37
CA ILE A 441 -27.57 -7.13 23.81
C ILE A 441 -28.98 -7.64 24.21
N ALA A 442 -30.01 -7.31 23.44
CA ALA A 442 -31.38 -7.68 23.76
C ALA A 442 -31.59 -9.20 23.70
N SER A 443 -31.02 -9.84 22.69
CA SER A 443 -30.99 -11.29 22.56
C SER A 443 -30.21 -11.92 23.72
N GLN A 444 -29.00 -11.43 24.00
CA GLN A 444 -28.17 -11.99 25.08
C GLN A 444 -28.84 -11.89 26.47
N PHE A 445 -29.53 -10.78 26.79
CA PHE A 445 -30.28 -10.70 28.04
C PHE A 445 -31.47 -11.67 28.10
N THR A 446 -32.13 -11.88 26.97
CA THR A 446 -33.22 -12.88 26.91
C THR A 446 -32.70 -14.28 27.15
N ASP A 447 -31.59 -14.64 26.50
CA ASP A 447 -30.93 -15.93 26.66
C ASP A 447 -30.40 -16.12 28.08
N LEU A 448 -29.87 -15.06 28.69
CA LEU A 448 -29.43 -15.06 30.10
C LEU A 448 -30.57 -15.37 31.05
N ILE A 449 -31.76 -14.80 30.87
CA ILE A 449 -32.94 -15.07 31.69
C ILE A 449 -33.39 -16.54 31.50
N ILE A 450 -33.35 -17.05 30.27
CA ILE A 450 -33.68 -18.44 29.96
C ILE A 450 -32.68 -19.37 30.65
N ALA A 451 -31.37 -19.13 30.51
CA ALA A 451 -30.31 -19.92 31.12
C ALA A 451 -30.45 -19.93 32.67
N GLN A 452 -30.74 -18.75 33.28
CA GLN A 452 -30.96 -18.61 34.72
C GLN A 452 -32.15 -19.46 35.21
N ARG A 453 -33.27 -19.44 34.48
CA ARG A 453 -34.45 -20.24 34.80
C ARG A 453 -34.17 -21.74 34.65
N ALA A 454 -33.47 -22.13 33.58
CA ALA A 454 -33.09 -23.52 33.32
C ALA A 454 -32.12 -24.03 34.38
N TYR A 455 -31.12 -23.22 34.79
CA TYR A 455 -30.22 -23.53 35.91
C TYR A 455 -30.97 -23.75 37.22
N SER A 456 -31.90 -22.84 37.57
CA SER A 456 -32.72 -22.97 38.78
C SER A 456 -33.63 -24.22 38.75
N ALA A 457 -34.17 -24.58 37.60
CA ALA A 457 -34.93 -25.79 37.42
C ALA A 457 -34.07 -27.06 37.59
N ALA A 458 -32.85 -27.06 37.01
CA ALA A 458 -31.93 -28.19 37.11
C ALA A 458 -31.43 -28.40 38.55
N THR A 459 -31.14 -27.32 39.30
CA THR A 459 -30.78 -27.40 40.72
C THR A 459 -31.94 -27.92 41.56
N LYS A 460 -33.20 -27.58 41.24
CA LYS A 460 -34.38 -28.11 41.91
C LYS A 460 -34.52 -29.62 41.71
N ILE A 461 -34.20 -30.15 40.54
CA ILE A 461 -34.19 -31.61 40.30
C ILE A 461 -33.16 -32.29 41.19
N ILE A 462 -31.99 -31.70 41.40
CA ILE A 462 -30.95 -32.25 42.28
C ILE A 462 -31.44 -32.27 43.72
N THR A 463 -32.00 -31.15 44.25
CA THR A 463 -32.48 -31.07 45.64
C THR A 463 -33.61 -32.02 45.89
N THR A 464 -34.56 -32.13 44.95
CA THR A 464 -35.66 -33.10 45.11
C THR A 464 -35.20 -34.58 45.05
N GLY A 465 -34.14 -34.80 44.20
CA GLY A 465 -33.50 -36.15 44.18
C GLY A 465 -32.83 -36.54 45.52
N ASP A 466 -32.13 -35.59 46.14
CA ASP A 466 -31.47 -35.72 47.42
C ASP A 466 -32.54 -36.00 48.55
N GLU A 467 -33.63 -35.22 48.58
CA GLU A 467 -34.74 -35.39 49.49
C GLU A 467 -35.34 -36.81 49.37
N LEU A 468 -35.53 -37.27 48.11
CA LEU A 468 -36.03 -38.66 47.88
C LEU A 468 -35.05 -39.74 48.36
N LEU A 469 -33.75 -39.55 48.17
CA LEU A 469 -32.72 -40.47 48.65
C LEU A 469 -32.66 -40.51 50.20
N GLU A 470 -32.80 -39.35 50.83
CA GLU A 470 -32.88 -39.27 52.30
C GLU A 470 -34.13 -40.03 52.86
N GLU A 471 -35.27 -39.82 52.20
CA GLU A 471 -36.50 -40.53 52.61
C GLU A 471 -36.40 -42.07 52.45
N ILE A 472 -35.83 -42.53 51.32
CA ILE A 472 -35.57 -43.96 51.09
C ILE A 472 -34.62 -44.53 52.14
N THR A 473 -33.58 -43.82 52.56
CA THR A 473 -32.63 -44.24 53.57
C THR A 473 -33.27 -44.25 54.95
N ARG A 474 -34.25 -43.37 55.24
CA ARG A 474 -35.00 -43.31 56.44
C ARG A 474 -36.00 -44.49 56.56
N VAL A 475 -36.66 -44.88 55.45
CA VAL A 475 -37.56 -46.00 55.39
C VAL A 475 -36.85 -47.34 55.55
N LYS A 476 -35.57 -47.45 55.24
CA LYS A 476 -34.77 -48.67 55.37
C LYS A 476 -34.24 -48.95 56.79
N ARG A 477 -34.40 -47.99 57.72
CA ARG A 477 -34.09 -48.14 59.13
C ARG A 477 -35.38 -48.55 59.91
#